data_5c0b1c3c59b2f191a9f44f60f696872b
#
_entry.id   5c0b1c3c59b2f191a9f44f60f696872b
#
_cell.length_a   1.000
_cell.length_b   1.000
_cell.length_c   1.000
_cell.angle_alpha   90.00
_cell.angle_beta   90.00
_cell.angle_gamma   90.00
#
_symmetry.space_group_name_H-M   'P 1'
#
loop_
_entity.id
_entity.type
_entity.pdbx_description
1 polymer ?
#
loop_
_entity_poly.entity_id
_entity_poly.type
_entity_poly.pdbx_seq_one_letter_code
_entity_poly.pdbx_strand_id
1 'polypeptide(L)'
;MIVSFTKTSTKTECIWQGLRSERLPPEVQSRALAKLRMLNRAKSLDDLRNPPGNQLHALRNDRAGQHSIRINDQWRICFRFKDGNAYDVEIADYH
;
A
#
# COMPACT_ATOMS: atom_id res chain seq x y z
N MET A 1 -5.47 -10.06 4.14
CA MET A 1 -4.14 -10.60 3.82
C MET A 1 -3.69 -10.10 2.47
N ILE A 2 -2.42 -9.75 2.32
CA ILE A 2 -1.86 -9.39 1.02
C ILE A 2 -1.70 -10.67 0.20
N VAL A 3 -2.32 -10.73 -0.96
CA VAL A 3 -2.32 -11.91 -1.84
C VAL A 3 -1.35 -11.73 -3.00
N SER A 4 -1.28 -10.53 -3.56
CA SER A 4 -0.42 -10.30 -4.72
C SER A 4 0.09 -8.86 -4.77
N PHE A 5 1.22 -8.68 -5.47
CA PHE A 5 1.79 -7.38 -5.78
C PHE A 5 1.72 -7.16 -7.28
N THR A 6 1.72 -5.89 -7.71
CA THR A 6 1.77 -5.62 -9.16
C THR A 6 3.08 -6.16 -9.73
N LYS A 7 3.01 -6.69 -10.94
CA LYS A 7 4.19 -7.32 -11.58
C LYS A 7 5.34 -6.35 -11.82
N THR A 8 5.01 -5.06 -11.93
CA THR A 8 6.02 -4.02 -12.20
C THR A 8 6.59 -3.41 -10.93
N SER A 9 6.09 -3.81 -9.76
CA SER A 9 6.47 -3.17 -8.49
C SER A 9 7.36 -4.09 -7.63
N THR A 10 8.55 -4.39 -8.14
CA THR A 10 9.52 -5.19 -7.38
C THR A 10 9.95 -4.51 -6.08
N LYS A 11 9.94 -3.17 -6.04
CA LYS A 11 10.28 -2.42 -4.82
C LYS A 11 9.30 -2.71 -3.68
N THR A 12 8.01 -2.83 -3.99
CA THR A 12 6.99 -3.11 -2.96
C THR A 12 7.21 -4.48 -2.34
N GLU A 13 7.45 -5.48 -3.18
CA GLU A 13 7.70 -6.84 -2.71
C GLU A 13 8.98 -6.91 -1.87
N CYS A 14 10.03 -6.21 -2.28
CA CYS A 14 11.27 -6.12 -1.51
C CYS A 14 11.01 -5.58 -0.10
N ILE A 15 10.26 -4.48 0.00
CA ILE A 15 9.94 -3.89 1.31
C ILE A 15 9.14 -4.88 2.15
N TRP A 16 8.17 -5.57 1.55
CA TRP A 16 7.35 -6.54 2.26
C TRP A 16 8.17 -7.69 2.83
N GLN A 17 9.22 -8.11 2.10
CA GLN A 17 10.13 -9.17 2.54
C GLN A 17 11.18 -8.70 3.55
N GLY A 18 11.16 -7.42 3.91
CA GLY A 18 12.14 -6.87 4.84
C GLY A 18 13.47 -6.51 4.20
N LEU A 19 13.54 -6.52 2.88
CA LEU A 19 14.74 -6.15 2.14
C LEU A 19 14.73 -4.66 1.84
N ARG A 20 15.92 -4.08 1.65
CA ARG A 20 16.02 -2.67 1.27
C ARG A 20 15.76 -2.49 -0.20
N SER A 21 15.11 -1.38 -0.54
CA SER A 21 14.94 -0.94 -1.92
C SER A 21 15.71 0.35 -2.13
N GLU A 22 16.57 0.41 -3.13
CA GLU A 22 17.30 1.63 -3.46
C GLU A 22 16.41 2.70 -4.07
N ARG A 23 15.19 2.32 -4.48
CA ARG A 23 14.25 3.23 -5.13
C ARG A 23 13.42 4.06 -4.16
N LEU A 24 13.50 3.76 -2.87
CA LEU A 24 12.78 4.50 -1.83
C LEU A 24 13.75 5.10 -0.82
N PRO A 25 13.51 6.34 -0.38
CA PRO A 25 14.30 6.92 0.72
C PRO A 25 14.22 6.02 1.95
N PRO A 26 15.32 5.87 2.72
CA PRO A 26 15.33 4.99 3.90
C PRO A 26 14.23 5.27 4.91
N GLU A 27 13.90 6.54 5.15
CA GLU A 27 12.86 6.92 6.11
C GLU A 27 11.46 6.52 5.64
N VAL A 28 11.28 6.35 4.33
CA VAL A 28 10.00 5.90 3.77
C VAL A 28 9.85 4.40 3.93
N GLN A 29 10.94 3.64 3.88
CA GLN A 29 10.89 2.19 3.86
C GLN A 29 10.28 1.60 5.12
N SER A 30 10.69 2.07 6.30
CA SER A 30 10.13 1.55 7.55
C SER A 30 8.64 1.91 7.69
N ARG A 31 8.25 3.12 7.28
CA ARG A 31 6.84 3.54 7.30
C ARG A 31 6.02 2.72 6.31
N ALA A 32 6.57 2.47 5.12
CA ALA A 32 5.91 1.64 4.11
C ALA A 32 5.67 0.23 4.63
N LEU A 33 6.67 -0.38 5.26
CA LEU A 33 6.52 -1.73 5.84
C LEU A 33 5.44 -1.76 6.91
N ALA A 34 5.40 -0.76 7.80
CA ALA A 34 4.38 -0.68 8.82
C ALA A 34 2.98 -0.60 8.21
N LYS A 35 2.82 0.19 7.13
CA LYS A 35 1.53 0.31 6.43
C LYS A 35 1.16 -0.96 5.67
N LEU A 36 2.14 -1.64 5.08
CA LEU A 36 1.91 -2.94 4.43
C LEU A 36 1.44 -3.98 5.45
N ARG A 37 2.03 -4.00 6.64
CA ARG A 37 1.59 -4.90 7.71
C ARG A 37 0.17 -4.59 8.15
N MET A 38 -0.18 -3.32 8.23
CA MET A 38 -1.54 -2.88 8.55
C MET A 38 -2.53 -3.36 7.48
N LEU A 39 -2.18 -3.19 6.21
CA LEU A 39 -2.98 -3.68 5.08
C LEU A 39 -3.16 -5.20 5.16
N ASN A 40 -2.09 -5.92 5.48
CA ASN A 40 -2.13 -7.39 5.59
C ASN A 40 -3.09 -7.87 6.67
N ARG A 41 -3.20 -7.12 7.78
CA ARG A 41 -4.07 -7.49 8.90
C ARG A 41 -5.51 -7.04 8.72
N ALA A 42 -5.78 -6.10 7.82
CA ALA A 42 -7.12 -5.58 7.61
C ALA A 42 -8.06 -6.66 7.07
N LYS A 43 -9.24 -6.75 7.64
CA LYS A 43 -10.27 -7.68 7.19
C LYS A 43 -11.34 -6.98 6.37
N SER A 44 -11.40 -5.65 6.46
CA SER A 44 -12.32 -4.83 5.68
C SER A 44 -11.63 -3.52 5.34
N LEU A 45 -12.16 -2.80 4.36
CA LEU A 45 -11.67 -1.46 4.04
C LEU A 45 -11.86 -0.50 5.22
N ASP A 46 -12.91 -0.72 6.01
CA ASP A 46 -13.18 0.11 7.16
C ASP A 46 -12.05 0.06 8.19
N ASP A 47 -11.39 -1.08 8.33
CA ASP A 47 -10.24 -1.22 9.22
C ASP A 47 -9.10 -0.28 8.85
N LEU A 48 -9.01 0.11 7.59
CA LEU A 48 -7.95 0.99 7.07
C LEU A 48 -8.27 2.48 7.24
N ARG A 49 -9.44 2.82 7.77
CA ARG A 49 -9.78 4.21 8.12
C ARG A 49 -9.06 4.67 9.38
N ASN A 50 -8.51 3.76 10.15
CA ASN A 50 -7.74 4.05 11.35
C ASN A 50 -6.29 3.58 11.18
N PRO A 51 -5.30 4.40 11.54
CA PRO A 51 -5.46 5.79 12.00
C PRO A 51 -5.92 6.72 10.86
N PRO A 52 -6.56 7.86 11.20
CA PRO A 52 -7.03 8.80 10.18
C PRO A 52 -5.94 9.27 9.22
N GLY A 53 -4.70 9.28 9.65
CA GLY A 53 -3.54 9.62 8.81
C GLY A 53 -3.35 8.69 7.61
N ASN A 54 -3.98 7.51 7.59
CA ASN A 54 -3.96 6.63 6.43
C ASN A 54 -4.62 7.27 5.21
N GLN A 55 -5.56 8.18 5.41
CA GLN A 55 -6.29 8.84 4.35
C GLN A 55 -6.73 7.86 3.26
N LEU A 56 -7.53 6.88 3.68
CA LEU A 56 -8.07 5.88 2.75
C LEU A 56 -8.91 6.56 1.68
N HIS A 57 -8.56 6.33 0.42
CA HIS A 57 -9.29 6.89 -0.73
C HIS A 57 -9.56 5.84 -1.78
N ALA A 58 -10.75 5.91 -2.38
CA ALA A 58 -11.06 5.19 -3.62
C ALA A 58 -10.42 5.93 -4.77
N LEU A 59 -9.77 5.21 -5.67
CA LEU A 59 -9.06 5.79 -6.80
C LEU A 59 -9.96 5.82 -8.03
N ARG A 60 -9.61 6.69 -8.99
CA ARG A 60 -10.41 6.95 -10.19
C ARG A 60 -9.58 6.77 -11.45
N ASN A 61 -10.23 6.90 -12.61
CA ASN A 61 -9.61 6.84 -13.93
C ASN A 61 -8.88 5.51 -14.13
N ASP A 62 -7.61 5.55 -14.45
CA ASP A 62 -6.82 4.34 -14.73
C ASP A 62 -6.72 3.38 -13.56
N ARG A 63 -6.96 3.87 -12.34
CA ARG A 63 -6.92 3.06 -11.13
C ARG A 63 -8.30 2.78 -10.55
N ALA A 64 -9.35 2.94 -11.34
CA ALA A 64 -10.72 2.65 -10.89
C ALA A 64 -10.81 1.22 -10.33
N GLY A 65 -11.47 1.07 -9.19
CA GLY A 65 -11.57 -0.21 -8.49
C GLY A 65 -10.47 -0.44 -7.47
N GLN A 66 -9.49 0.46 -7.39
CA GLN A 66 -8.44 0.44 -6.38
C GLN A 66 -8.72 1.43 -5.26
N HIS A 67 -8.04 1.21 -4.14
CA HIS A 67 -7.98 2.14 -3.03
C HIS A 67 -6.53 2.45 -2.71
N SER A 68 -6.30 3.50 -1.95
CA SER A 68 -4.95 3.80 -1.47
C SER A 68 -4.95 4.23 -0.02
N ILE A 69 -3.83 3.97 0.67
CA ILE A 69 -3.54 4.53 1.98
C ILE A 69 -2.22 5.30 1.90
N ARG A 70 -2.12 6.36 2.71
CA ARG A 70 -0.99 7.28 2.68
C ARG A 70 0.20 6.74 3.47
N ILE A 71 1.40 6.82 2.89
CA ILE A 71 2.65 6.60 3.61
C ILE A 71 3.17 7.96 4.11
N ASN A 72 3.30 8.93 3.20
CA ASN A 72 3.66 10.32 3.50
C ASN A 72 3.09 11.23 2.39
N ASP A 73 3.57 12.46 2.29
CA ASP A 73 3.05 13.42 1.31
C ASP A 73 3.29 12.99 -0.14
N GLN A 74 4.26 12.15 -0.38
CA GLN A 74 4.67 11.73 -1.72
C GLN A 74 4.23 10.32 -2.06
N TRP A 75 4.27 9.40 -1.10
CA TRP A 75 4.11 7.97 -1.36
C TRP A 75 2.81 7.43 -0.79
N ARG A 76 2.14 6.58 -1.56
CA ARG A 76 0.92 5.88 -1.14
C ARG A 76 1.02 4.41 -1.52
N ILE A 77 0.24 3.59 -0.81
CA ILE A 77 0.08 2.17 -1.17
C ILE A 77 -1.25 2.05 -1.89
N CYS A 78 -1.21 1.57 -3.13
CA CYS A 78 -2.40 1.32 -3.94
C CYS A 78 -2.69 -0.17 -3.97
N PHE A 79 -3.95 -0.55 -3.95
CA PHE A 79 -4.35 -1.96 -3.90
C PHE A 79 -5.81 -2.14 -4.31
N ARG A 80 -6.15 -3.36 -4.69
CA ARG A 80 -7.55 -3.80 -4.81
C ARG A 80 -7.88 -4.60 -3.57
N PHE A 81 -9.08 -4.44 -3.05
CA PHE A 81 -9.49 -5.13 -1.83
C PHE A 81 -10.77 -5.91 -2.09
N LYS A 82 -10.75 -7.21 -1.77
CA LYS A 82 -11.92 -8.07 -1.96
C LYS A 82 -11.89 -9.20 -0.94
N ASP A 83 -13.02 -9.40 -0.28
CA ASP A 83 -13.21 -10.53 0.66
C ASP A 83 -12.11 -10.61 1.72
N GLY A 84 -11.70 -9.46 2.25
CA GLY A 84 -10.68 -9.39 3.29
C GLY A 84 -9.26 -9.55 2.80
N ASN A 85 -9.04 -9.50 1.48
CA ASN A 85 -7.72 -9.68 0.88
C ASN A 85 -7.33 -8.49 0.01
N ALA A 86 -6.03 -8.19 -0.03
CA ALA A 86 -5.47 -7.12 -0.85
C ALA A 86 -4.73 -7.73 -2.04
N TYR A 87 -5.03 -7.20 -3.22
CA TYR A 87 -4.47 -7.65 -4.50
C TYR A 87 -3.79 -6.51 -5.22
N ASP A 88 -2.83 -6.82 -6.07
CA ASP A 88 -2.12 -5.84 -6.90
C ASP A 88 -1.56 -4.69 -6.07
N VAL A 89 -0.94 -5.04 -4.94
CA VAL A 89 -0.41 -4.06 -3.98
C VAL A 89 0.83 -3.39 -4.58
N GLU A 90 0.87 -2.07 -4.48
CA GLU A 90 1.94 -1.29 -5.09
C GLU A 90 2.21 -0.01 -4.29
N ILE A 91 3.49 0.30 -4.07
CA ILE A 91 3.89 1.60 -3.54
C ILE A 91 4.02 2.54 -4.73
N ALA A 92 3.22 3.60 -4.74
CA ALA A 92 3.17 4.54 -5.85
C ALA A 92 3.56 5.94 -5.40
N ASP A 93 4.21 6.66 -6.31
CA ASP A 93 4.60 8.05 -6.10
C ASP A 93 3.44 8.95 -6.52
N TYR A 94 2.97 9.79 -5.59
CA TYR A 94 1.88 10.73 -5.81
C TYR A 94 2.35 12.14 -5.51
N HIS A 95 2.52 12.90 -6.53
CA HIS A 95 2.77 14.33 -6.40
C HIS A 95 1.52 15.10 -6.78
#